data_5a303005d37b8dab0fe68c420b4e8d03
#
_entry.id   5a303005d37b8dab0fe68c420b4e8d03
#
_cell.length_a   1.000
_cell.length_b   1.000
_cell.length_c   1.000
_cell.angle_alpha   90.00
_cell.angle_beta   90.00
_cell.angle_gamma   90.00
#
_symmetry.space_group_name_H-M   'P 1'
#
loop_
_entity.id
_entity.type
_entity.pdbx_description
1 polymer ?
#
loop_
_entity_poly.entity_id
_entity_poly.type
_entity_poly.pdbx_seq_one_letter_code
_entity_poly.pdbx_strand_id
1 'polypeptide(L)'
;MSPLRIALAQINSTVGDLEGNARRIAEFAERAHAAGAHLMVTPELALCGYPPEDLLLRPDFYRACARSLDALAARTANIAVVVGHPEQYRGDYFNAASLLRDGKVVATYRKHRLPNYEVFDEQRYFSAGYQPCVIEVQGVRCGINICADVWEPGAADAAMQAGAELLLALNASPYHMTKQATRYEVLRERIQATGLPVLYANLVGGQDELVFDGASFAMDREGRLTHQLPQFSEALAIVEYAGGELRAGAVAPSRTLEAEVYEALVLGVRDYLGKNGFPGAIIGLSGGIDSALTL
;
A
#
# COMPACT_ATOMS: atom_id res chain seq x y z
N MET A 1 -20.05 1.38 -21.34
CA MET A 1 -18.61 1.68 -21.18
C MET A 1 -17.91 0.38 -20.78
N SER A 2 -16.68 0.18 -21.26
CA SER A 2 -15.88 -0.96 -20.81
C SER A 2 -15.58 -0.82 -19.31
N PRO A 3 -15.48 -1.93 -18.55
CA PRO A 3 -15.17 -1.86 -17.13
C PRO A 3 -13.78 -1.26 -16.89
N LEU A 4 -13.63 -0.45 -15.84
CA LEU A 4 -12.33 -0.07 -15.34
C LEU A 4 -11.71 -1.28 -14.63
N ARG A 5 -10.51 -1.67 -15.06
CA ARG A 5 -9.75 -2.78 -14.47
C ARG A 5 -8.57 -2.22 -13.69
N ILE A 6 -8.57 -2.45 -12.39
CA ILE A 6 -7.58 -1.93 -11.45
C ILE A 6 -6.76 -3.09 -10.90
N ALA A 7 -5.45 -3.01 -11.03
CA ALA A 7 -4.54 -3.95 -10.40
C ALA A 7 -4.23 -3.50 -8.96
N LEU A 8 -4.57 -4.34 -8.00
CA LEU A 8 -4.23 -4.17 -6.59
C LEU A 8 -2.90 -4.88 -6.34
N ALA A 9 -1.82 -4.13 -6.16
CA ALA A 9 -0.47 -4.65 -6.01
C ALA A 9 -0.07 -4.72 -4.54
N GLN A 10 0.26 -5.92 -4.07
CA GLN A 10 0.78 -6.20 -2.74
C GLN A 10 2.26 -6.52 -2.86
N ILE A 11 3.12 -5.56 -2.46
CA ILE A 11 4.55 -5.55 -2.76
C ILE A 11 5.35 -5.57 -1.46
N ASN A 12 6.45 -6.33 -1.45
CA ASN A 12 7.45 -6.35 -0.39
C ASN A 12 8.59 -5.39 -0.74
N SER A 13 8.48 -4.15 -0.27
CA SER A 13 9.52 -3.13 -0.47
C SER A 13 10.61 -3.22 0.60
N THR A 14 11.83 -2.82 0.24
CA THR A 14 12.96 -2.71 1.15
C THR A 14 13.24 -1.24 1.46
N VAL A 15 13.36 -0.89 2.73
CA VAL A 15 13.63 0.49 3.15
C VAL A 15 14.97 0.97 2.58
N GLY A 16 14.94 2.13 1.89
CA GLY A 16 16.11 2.76 1.30
C GLY A 16 16.56 2.21 -0.06
N ASP A 17 16.08 1.04 -0.50
CA ASP A 17 16.42 0.47 -1.81
C ASP A 17 15.53 1.04 -2.93
N LEU A 18 15.75 2.30 -3.26
CA LEU A 18 14.94 3.01 -4.28
C LEU A 18 14.98 2.33 -5.65
N GLU A 19 16.14 1.81 -6.06
CA GLU A 19 16.28 1.16 -7.36
C GLU A 19 15.61 -0.21 -7.39
N GLY A 20 15.80 -1.03 -6.36
CA GLY A 20 15.17 -2.35 -6.24
C GLY A 20 13.65 -2.23 -6.14
N ASN A 21 13.15 -1.30 -5.33
CA ASN A 21 11.71 -1.04 -5.20
C ASN A 21 11.11 -0.53 -6.51
N ALA A 22 11.75 0.43 -7.19
CA ALA A 22 11.29 0.93 -8.49
C ALA A 22 11.26 -0.18 -9.55
N ARG A 23 12.28 -1.05 -9.59
CA ARG A 23 12.30 -2.23 -10.47
C ARG A 23 11.13 -3.16 -10.15
N ARG A 24 10.89 -3.44 -8.87
CA ARG A 24 9.79 -4.30 -8.41
C ARG A 24 8.42 -3.73 -8.79
N ILE A 25 8.21 -2.43 -8.57
CA ILE A 25 6.96 -1.76 -8.98
C ILE A 25 6.77 -1.86 -10.50
N ALA A 26 7.83 -1.67 -11.30
CA ALA A 26 7.75 -1.80 -12.75
C ALA A 26 7.41 -3.23 -13.20
N GLU A 27 7.99 -4.26 -12.58
CA GLU A 27 7.65 -5.67 -12.84
C GLU A 27 6.16 -5.96 -12.55
N PHE A 28 5.63 -5.42 -11.45
CA PHE A 28 4.21 -5.53 -11.13
C PHE A 28 3.34 -4.76 -12.14
N ALA A 29 3.79 -3.59 -12.61
CA ALA A 29 3.08 -2.79 -13.61
C ALA A 29 3.03 -3.53 -14.96
N GLU A 30 4.10 -4.19 -15.39
CA GLU A 30 4.14 -5.03 -16.59
C GLU A 30 3.16 -6.20 -16.48
N ARG A 31 3.13 -6.90 -15.34
CA ARG A 31 2.17 -7.99 -15.07
C ARG A 31 0.73 -7.49 -15.07
N ALA A 32 0.47 -6.33 -14.46
CA ALA A 32 -0.84 -5.68 -14.44
C ALA A 32 -1.30 -5.30 -15.86
N HIS A 33 -0.42 -4.70 -16.66
CA HIS A 33 -0.68 -4.36 -18.06
C HIS A 33 -0.99 -5.62 -18.89
N ALA A 34 -0.17 -6.65 -18.78
CA ALA A 34 -0.38 -7.93 -19.46
C ALA A 34 -1.71 -8.61 -19.07
N ALA A 35 -2.17 -8.40 -17.83
CA ALA A 35 -3.48 -8.84 -17.37
C ALA A 35 -4.63 -7.91 -17.81
N GLY A 36 -4.35 -6.85 -18.59
CA GLY A 36 -5.34 -5.90 -19.12
C GLY A 36 -5.82 -4.87 -18.09
N ALA A 37 -5.04 -4.57 -17.05
CA ALA A 37 -5.36 -3.48 -16.14
C ALA A 37 -5.13 -2.11 -16.80
N HIS A 38 -5.96 -1.13 -16.44
CA HIS A 38 -5.84 0.26 -16.87
C HIS A 38 -5.11 1.11 -15.82
N LEU A 39 -5.15 0.67 -14.56
CA LEU A 39 -4.55 1.32 -13.42
C LEU A 39 -3.95 0.27 -12.49
N MET A 40 -2.78 0.55 -11.91
CA MET A 40 -2.23 -0.21 -10.79
C MET A 40 -2.12 0.69 -9.56
N VAL A 41 -2.41 0.14 -8.38
CA VAL A 41 -2.26 0.82 -7.08
C VAL A 41 -1.23 0.07 -6.26
N THR A 42 -0.21 0.79 -5.77
CA THR A 42 0.83 0.26 -4.88
C THR A 42 0.53 0.58 -3.41
N PRO A 43 1.22 -0.04 -2.45
CA PRO A 43 1.15 0.36 -1.04
C PRO A 43 1.70 1.77 -0.76
N GLU A 44 1.44 2.25 0.45
CA GLU A 44 2.02 3.46 1.02
C GLU A 44 3.55 3.38 1.02
N LEU A 45 4.22 4.49 0.65
CA LEU A 45 5.69 4.63 0.57
C LEU A 45 6.40 3.47 -0.17
N ALA A 46 5.71 2.76 -1.08
CA ALA A 46 6.23 1.59 -1.78
C ALA A 46 7.56 1.86 -2.49
N LEU A 47 7.81 3.11 -2.94
CA LEU A 47 9.04 3.48 -3.62
C LEU A 47 10.27 3.45 -2.71
N CYS A 48 10.13 3.85 -1.45
CA CYS A 48 11.25 3.91 -0.51
C CYS A 48 11.22 2.85 0.58
N GLY A 49 10.13 2.06 0.67
CA GLY A 49 9.86 1.15 1.78
C GLY A 49 9.31 1.88 3.02
N TYR A 50 8.70 1.14 3.95
CA TYR A 50 8.09 1.65 5.18
C TYR A 50 8.53 0.83 6.39
N PRO A 51 8.87 1.48 7.54
CA PRO A 51 9.03 2.93 7.74
C PRO A 51 10.44 3.41 7.35
N PRO A 52 10.58 4.50 6.59
CA PRO A 52 11.89 5.01 6.19
C PRO A 52 12.60 5.81 7.29
N GLU A 53 11.90 6.18 8.36
CA GLU A 53 12.42 6.83 9.58
C GLU A 53 13.43 7.94 9.33
N ASP A 54 14.62 7.91 9.95
CA ASP A 54 15.63 8.95 9.89
C ASP A 54 16.23 9.20 8.49
N LEU A 55 15.94 8.34 7.50
CA LEU A 55 16.22 8.68 6.10
C LEU A 55 15.45 9.92 5.67
N LEU A 56 14.26 10.14 6.23
CA LEU A 56 13.42 11.31 5.97
C LEU A 56 13.98 12.63 6.53
N LEU A 57 14.99 12.59 7.39
CA LEU A 57 15.70 13.79 7.86
C LEU A 57 16.76 14.28 6.85
N ARG A 58 16.99 13.52 5.76
CA ARG A 58 18.02 13.80 4.77
C ARG A 58 17.40 14.40 3.49
N PRO A 59 17.63 15.68 3.19
CA PRO A 59 17.10 16.29 1.96
C PRO A 59 17.54 15.59 0.67
N ASP A 60 18.73 14.97 0.67
CA ASP A 60 19.24 14.20 -0.46
C ASP A 60 18.39 12.94 -0.74
N PHE A 61 17.78 12.37 0.30
CA PHE A 61 16.89 11.22 0.15
C PHE A 61 15.64 11.58 -0.64
N TYR A 62 15.01 12.74 -0.35
CA TYR A 62 13.86 13.22 -1.13
C TYR A 62 14.21 13.48 -2.59
N ARG A 63 15.40 14.06 -2.84
CA ARG A 63 15.89 14.26 -4.22
C ARG A 63 16.12 12.94 -4.95
N ALA A 64 16.62 11.93 -4.24
CA ALA A 64 16.79 10.59 -4.79
C ALA A 64 15.45 9.93 -5.08
N CYS A 65 14.48 10.03 -4.17
CA CYS A 65 13.10 9.54 -4.37
C CYS A 65 12.44 10.20 -5.58
N ALA A 66 12.57 11.52 -5.74
CA ALA A 66 12.00 12.23 -6.90
C ALA A 66 12.60 11.73 -8.23
N ARG A 67 13.93 11.58 -8.31
CA ARG A 67 14.58 11.03 -9.51
C ARG A 67 14.14 9.58 -9.80
N SER A 68 14.01 8.77 -8.76
CA SER A 68 13.55 7.38 -8.89
C SER A 68 12.09 7.32 -9.37
N LEU A 69 11.23 8.22 -8.89
CA LEU A 69 9.84 8.34 -9.32
C LEU A 69 9.73 8.73 -10.79
N ASP A 70 10.52 9.71 -11.24
CA ASP A 70 10.56 10.14 -12.65
C ASP A 70 11.05 9.00 -13.58
N ALA A 71 12.09 8.29 -13.16
CA ALA A 71 12.60 7.13 -13.89
C ALA A 71 11.58 5.99 -13.95
N LEU A 72 10.85 5.75 -12.85
CA LEU A 72 9.77 4.77 -12.79
C LEU A 72 8.61 5.17 -13.71
N ALA A 73 8.22 6.46 -13.73
CA ALA A 73 7.18 6.95 -14.62
C ALA A 73 7.50 6.64 -16.08
N ALA A 74 8.75 6.88 -16.51
CA ALA A 74 9.20 6.57 -17.87
C ALA A 74 9.13 5.06 -18.19
N ARG A 75 9.40 4.18 -17.20
CA ARG A 75 9.36 2.72 -17.36
C ARG A 75 7.95 2.14 -17.37
N THR A 76 6.97 2.83 -16.78
CA THR A 76 5.57 2.36 -16.66
C THR A 76 4.61 3.11 -17.60
N ALA A 77 5.11 3.65 -18.72
CA ALA A 77 4.32 4.46 -19.64
C ALA A 77 3.08 3.75 -20.23
N ASN A 78 3.07 2.41 -20.24
CA ASN A 78 2.00 1.60 -20.85
C ASN A 78 0.76 1.41 -19.93
N ILE A 79 0.84 1.81 -18.66
CA ILE A 79 -0.25 1.67 -17.69
C ILE A 79 -0.20 2.84 -16.71
N ALA A 80 -1.37 3.31 -16.26
CA ALA A 80 -1.41 4.26 -15.15
C ALA A 80 -1.03 3.57 -13.84
N VAL A 81 -0.19 4.22 -13.01
CA VAL A 81 0.24 3.67 -11.70
C VAL A 81 0.11 4.73 -10.62
N VAL A 82 -0.56 4.40 -9.51
CA VAL A 82 -0.53 5.22 -8.29
C VAL A 82 0.56 4.66 -7.38
N VAL A 83 1.59 5.47 -7.09
CA VAL A 83 2.78 5.08 -6.32
C VAL A 83 2.89 5.89 -5.05
N GLY A 84 3.02 5.20 -3.89
CA GLY A 84 3.35 5.82 -2.60
C GLY A 84 4.83 6.17 -2.50
N HIS A 85 5.15 7.42 -2.14
CA HIS A 85 6.51 7.92 -2.04
C HIS A 85 6.61 9.13 -1.10
N PRO A 86 7.79 9.47 -0.52
CA PRO A 86 7.98 10.74 0.18
C PRO A 86 8.20 11.87 -0.84
N GLU A 87 7.60 13.04 -0.59
CA GLU A 87 7.72 14.22 -1.45
C GLU A 87 8.28 15.42 -0.68
N GLN A 88 9.16 16.19 -1.32
CA GLN A 88 9.48 17.57 -0.90
C GLN A 88 8.78 18.56 -1.82
N TYR A 89 7.93 19.42 -1.27
CA TYR A 89 7.21 20.42 -2.04
C TYR A 89 7.13 21.75 -1.30
N ARG A 90 7.60 22.85 -1.92
CA ARG A 90 7.59 24.22 -1.39
C ARG A 90 8.27 24.38 -0.01
N GLY A 91 9.24 23.55 0.30
CA GLY A 91 9.97 23.56 1.57
C GLY A 91 9.44 22.58 2.62
N ASP A 92 8.24 22.05 2.44
CA ASP A 92 7.64 21.03 3.30
C ASP A 92 7.89 19.62 2.78
N TYR A 93 7.71 18.63 3.66
CA TYR A 93 7.89 17.20 3.38
C TYR A 93 6.55 16.46 3.59
N PHE A 94 6.22 15.55 2.68
CA PHE A 94 4.93 14.88 2.68
C PHE A 94 5.08 13.37 2.46
N ASN A 95 4.25 12.59 3.14
CA ASN A 95 3.87 11.26 2.72
C ASN A 95 2.86 11.41 1.58
N ALA A 96 3.22 10.99 0.38
CA ALA A 96 2.50 11.30 -0.83
C ALA A 96 2.20 10.06 -1.70
N ALA A 97 1.21 10.19 -2.56
CA ALA A 97 0.91 9.22 -3.61
C ALA A 97 0.74 9.95 -4.95
N SER A 98 1.51 9.55 -5.94
CA SER A 98 1.49 10.17 -7.27
C SER A 98 0.93 9.24 -8.33
N LEU A 99 0.11 9.80 -9.23
CA LEU A 99 -0.31 9.14 -10.46
C LEU A 99 0.79 9.30 -11.52
N LEU A 100 1.35 8.19 -11.96
CA LEU A 100 2.22 8.08 -13.11
C LEU A 100 1.37 7.70 -14.34
N ARG A 101 1.47 8.48 -15.41
CA ARG A 101 0.77 8.22 -16.67
C ARG A 101 1.56 8.78 -17.84
N ASP A 102 1.61 8.05 -18.95
CA ASP A 102 2.28 8.47 -20.19
C ASP A 102 3.73 8.93 -19.96
N GLY A 103 4.43 8.23 -19.07
CA GLY A 103 5.83 8.50 -18.75
C GLY A 103 6.06 9.71 -17.82
N LYS A 104 5.03 10.23 -17.17
CA LYS A 104 5.12 11.44 -16.33
C LYS A 104 4.33 11.31 -15.04
N VAL A 105 4.73 12.08 -14.02
CA VAL A 105 3.91 12.37 -12.83
C VAL A 105 2.85 13.39 -13.24
N VAL A 106 1.56 13.04 -13.13
CA VAL A 106 0.45 13.90 -13.57
C VAL A 106 -0.42 14.44 -12.45
N ALA A 107 -0.42 13.80 -11.28
CA ALA A 107 -1.14 14.26 -10.09
C ALA A 107 -0.43 13.72 -8.83
N THR A 108 -0.50 14.46 -7.73
CA THR A 108 0.05 14.05 -6.43
C THR A 108 -0.92 14.38 -5.32
N TYR A 109 -1.24 13.36 -4.52
CA TYR A 109 -1.96 13.46 -3.26
C TYR A 109 -0.97 13.51 -2.10
N ARG A 110 -1.23 14.32 -1.09
CA ARG A 110 -0.46 14.42 0.14
C ARG A 110 -1.33 13.98 1.31
N LYS A 111 -0.84 13.05 2.12
CA LYS A 111 -1.55 12.47 3.26
C LYS A 111 -2.07 13.53 4.21
N HIS A 112 -3.36 13.46 4.59
CA HIS A 112 -3.99 14.43 5.47
C HIS A 112 -3.78 14.06 6.94
N ARG A 113 -3.91 12.77 7.30
CA ARG A 113 -3.85 12.26 8.66
C ARG A 113 -2.51 11.61 8.93
N LEU A 114 -1.74 12.21 9.82
CA LEU A 114 -0.41 11.72 10.20
C LEU A 114 -0.53 11.05 11.58
N PRO A 115 -0.51 9.69 11.65
CA PRO A 115 -0.58 8.99 12.91
C PRO A 115 0.69 9.25 13.74
N ASN A 116 0.51 9.46 15.05
CA ASN A 116 1.59 9.72 15.99
C ASN A 116 1.32 8.98 17.31
N TYR A 117 1.08 7.68 17.20
CA TYR A 117 0.77 6.76 18.31
C TYR A 117 1.32 5.36 17.99
N GLU A 118 1.56 4.56 19.03
CA GLU A 118 2.15 3.22 18.93
C GLU A 118 3.50 3.25 18.17
N VAL A 119 3.55 2.56 17.03
CA VAL A 119 4.75 2.47 16.17
C VAL A 119 4.86 3.61 15.15
N PHE A 120 3.91 4.53 15.15
CA PHE A 120 3.86 5.62 14.17
C PHE A 120 4.37 6.94 14.78
N ASP A 121 5.29 7.61 14.07
CA ASP A 121 5.83 8.93 14.41
C ASP A 121 5.90 9.82 13.14
N GLU A 122 4.80 9.85 12.37
CA GLU A 122 4.81 10.55 11.07
C GLU A 122 4.85 12.08 11.21
N GLN A 123 4.33 12.65 12.30
CA GLN A 123 4.39 14.09 12.55
C GLN A 123 5.81 14.61 12.74
N ARG A 124 6.75 13.73 13.10
CA ARG A 124 8.17 14.06 13.19
C ARG A 124 8.78 14.38 11.82
N TYR A 125 8.28 13.77 10.76
CA TYR A 125 8.90 13.79 9.43
C TYR A 125 8.09 14.52 8.39
N PHE A 126 6.76 14.54 8.51
CA PHE A 126 5.87 14.99 7.46
C PHE A 126 4.95 16.11 7.92
N SER A 127 4.61 16.98 6.97
CA SER A 127 3.52 17.95 7.09
C SER A 127 2.22 17.32 6.58
N ALA A 128 1.10 17.68 7.18
CA ALA A 128 -0.21 17.23 6.72
C ALA A 128 -0.63 17.92 5.42
N GLY A 129 -1.12 17.14 4.46
CA GLY A 129 -1.85 17.65 3.30
C GLY A 129 -3.27 18.07 3.67
N TYR A 130 -3.95 18.77 2.74
CA TYR A 130 -5.34 19.25 2.95
C TYR A 130 -6.18 19.27 1.68
N GLN A 131 -5.60 18.98 0.52
CA GLN A 131 -6.30 18.98 -0.76
C GLN A 131 -6.66 17.55 -1.16
N PRO A 132 -7.95 17.25 -1.47
CA PRO A 132 -8.29 15.96 -2.06
C PRO A 132 -7.66 15.82 -3.44
N CYS A 133 -7.35 14.61 -3.84
CA CYS A 133 -6.88 14.28 -5.18
C CYS A 133 -7.82 13.23 -5.80
N VAL A 134 -8.54 13.65 -6.84
CA VAL A 134 -9.40 12.78 -7.64
C VAL A 134 -8.80 12.68 -9.03
N ILE A 135 -8.46 11.45 -9.43
CA ILE A 135 -7.91 11.14 -10.76
C ILE A 135 -8.99 10.47 -11.61
N GLU A 136 -8.96 10.70 -12.92
CA GLU A 136 -9.87 10.04 -13.84
C GLU A 136 -9.13 8.97 -14.66
N VAL A 137 -9.67 7.73 -14.67
CA VAL A 137 -9.17 6.61 -15.47
C VAL A 137 -10.36 5.90 -16.11
N GLN A 138 -10.37 5.79 -17.43
CA GLN A 138 -11.47 5.19 -18.20
C GLN A 138 -12.85 5.79 -17.89
N GLY A 139 -12.88 7.11 -17.61
CA GLY A 139 -14.12 7.82 -17.28
C GLY A 139 -14.62 7.60 -15.85
N VAL A 140 -13.87 6.91 -14.99
CA VAL A 140 -14.17 6.70 -13.57
C VAL A 140 -13.30 7.62 -12.71
N ARG A 141 -13.91 8.30 -11.76
CA ARG A 141 -13.25 9.26 -10.86
C ARG A 141 -12.82 8.54 -9.57
N CYS A 142 -11.53 8.35 -9.40
CA CYS A 142 -10.94 7.65 -8.27
C CYS A 142 -10.30 8.64 -7.29
N GLY A 143 -10.73 8.65 -6.04
CA GLY A 143 -10.12 9.40 -4.94
C GLY A 143 -8.94 8.66 -4.35
N ILE A 144 -7.83 9.36 -4.10
CA ILE A 144 -6.63 8.78 -3.47
C ILE A 144 -6.64 9.12 -1.98
N ASN A 145 -6.41 8.12 -1.13
CA ASN A 145 -6.17 8.25 0.31
C ASN A 145 -4.95 7.41 0.74
N ILE A 146 -4.31 7.78 1.84
CA ILE A 146 -3.17 7.06 2.39
C ILE A 146 -3.44 6.68 3.84
N CYS A 147 -3.51 5.39 4.13
CA CYS A 147 -3.54 4.74 5.45
C CYS A 147 -4.48 5.43 6.46
N ALA A 148 -3.96 6.23 7.39
CA ALA A 148 -4.74 6.92 8.43
C ALA A 148 -5.89 7.78 7.88
N ASP A 149 -5.83 8.20 6.62
CA ASP A 149 -6.89 8.97 5.96
C ASP A 149 -8.23 8.23 5.90
N VAL A 150 -8.22 6.90 5.81
CA VAL A 150 -9.44 6.10 5.81
C VAL A 150 -9.83 5.62 7.21
N TRP A 151 -8.91 5.71 8.19
CA TRP A 151 -9.19 5.36 9.58
C TRP A 151 -9.94 6.49 10.32
N GLU A 152 -9.71 7.74 9.93
CA GLU A 152 -10.33 8.91 10.53
C GLU A 152 -11.28 9.61 9.53
N PRO A 153 -12.32 10.28 10.01
CA PRO A 153 -13.18 11.12 9.16
C PRO A 153 -12.42 12.28 8.51
N GLY A 154 -12.89 12.71 7.34
CA GLY A 154 -12.46 13.95 6.68
C GLY A 154 -11.78 13.74 5.32
N ALA A 155 -10.73 12.94 5.21
CA ALA A 155 -10.00 12.80 3.94
C ALA A 155 -10.84 12.06 2.88
N ALA A 156 -11.50 10.96 3.26
CA ALA A 156 -12.40 10.23 2.37
C ALA A 156 -13.65 11.06 2.02
N ASP A 157 -14.18 11.82 2.99
CA ASP A 157 -15.29 12.76 2.77
C ASP A 157 -14.91 13.85 1.77
N ALA A 158 -13.71 14.40 1.88
CA ALA A 158 -13.19 15.41 0.93
C ALA A 158 -13.06 14.83 -0.49
N ALA A 159 -12.59 13.59 -0.64
CA ALA A 159 -12.53 12.90 -1.92
C ALA A 159 -13.94 12.70 -2.52
N MET A 160 -14.91 12.28 -1.71
CA MET A 160 -16.31 12.14 -2.11
C MET A 160 -16.90 13.48 -2.56
N GLN A 161 -16.69 14.55 -1.79
CA GLN A 161 -17.16 15.91 -2.14
C GLN A 161 -16.50 16.45 -3.41
N ALA A 162 -15.23 16.06 -3.66
CA ALA A 162 -14.54 16.36 -4.91
C ALA A 162 -15.04 15.48 -6.08
N GLY A 163 -16.01 14.60 -5.83
CA GLY A 163 -16.73 13.79 -6.80
C GLY A 163 -16.04 12.47 -7.14
N ALA A 164 -15.29 11.88 -6.23
CA ALA A 164 -14.84 10.51 -6.38
C ALA A 164 -16.02 9.54 -6.43
N GLU A 165 -15.88 8.46 -7.21
CA GLU A 165 -16.85 7.36 -7.34
C GLU A 165 -16.31 6.08 -6.71
N LEU A 166 -14.99 6.05 -6.44
CA LEU A 166 -14.23 4.93 -5.88
C LEU A 166 -13.06 5.47 -5.07
N LEU A 167 -12.71 4.86 -3.95
CA LEU A 167 -11.52 5.19 -3.16
C LEU A 167 -10.38 4.20 -3.40
N LEU A 168 -9.18 4.73 -3.59
CA LEU A 168 -7.92 3.99 -3.65
C LEU A 168 -7.13 4.32 -2.38
N ALA A 169 -7.03 3.36 -1.47
CA ALA A 169 -6.32 3.52 -0.19
C ALA A 169 -4.99 2.77 -0.24
N LEU A 170 -3.89 3.53 -0.17
CA LEU A 170 -2.53 3.00 -0.09
C LEU A 170 -2.15 2.85 1.38
N ASN A 171 -1.67 1.68 1.78
CA ASN A 171 -1.44 1.39 3.19
C ASN A 171 -0.10 0.69 3.44
N ALA A 172 0.49 0.99 4.59
CA ALA A 172 1.52 0.22 5.26
C ALA A 172 1.07 -0.05 6.70
N SER A 173 -0.04 -0.79 6.81
CA SER A 173 -0.65 -1.13 8.10
C SER A 173 0.00 -2.39 8.66
N PRO A 174 0.74 -2.31 9.81
CA PRO A 174 1.43 -3.45 10.38
C PRO A 174 0.47 -4.56 10.82
N TYR A 175 1.00 -5.77 10.80
CA TYR A 175 0.32 -6.94 11.35
C TYR A 175 0.16 -6.82 12.87
N HIS A 176 -1.01 -7.14 13.33
CA HIS A 176 -1.34 -7.41 14.72
C HIS A 176 -2.42 -8.49 14.73
N MET A 177 -2.45 -9.34 15.74
CA MET A 177 -3.52 -10.33 15.91
C MET A 177 -4.88 -9.63 15.81
N THR A 178 -5.79 -10.17 14.99
CA THR A 178 -7.13 -9.62 14.72
C THR A 178 -7.17 -8.31 13.89
N LYS A 179 -6.02 -7.75 13.49
CA LYS A 179 -5.97 -6.45 12.77
C LYS A 179 -6.83 -6.44 11.50
N GLN A 180 -6.90 -7.56 10.79
CA GLN A 180 -7.68 -7.64 9.55
C GLN A 180 -9.19 -7.41 9.79
N ALA A 181 -9.74 -7.95 10.89
CA ALA A 181 -11.13 -7.68 11.25
C ALA A 181 -11.37 -6.18 11.54
N THR A 182 -10.45 -5.54 12.26
CA THR A 182 -10.50 -4.11 12.52
C THR A 182 -10.44 -3.28 11.24
N ARG A 183 -9.57 -3.67 10.26
CA ARG A 183 -9.50 -3.01 8.95
C ARG A 183 -10.87 -3.05 8.24
N TYR A 184 -11.55 -4.20 8.27
CA TYR A 184 -12.88 -4.31 7.66
C TYR A 184 -13.93 -3.44 8.35
N GLU A 185 -13.94 -3.39 9.67
CA GLU A 185 -14.87 -2.55 10.44
C GLU A 185 -14.69 -1.08 10.10
N VAL A 186 -13.45 -0.58 10.18
CA VAL A 186 -13.11 0.81 9.85
C VAL A 186 -13.51 1.16 8.42
N LEU A 187 -13.23 0.28 7.45
CA LEU A 187 -13.60 0.53 6.05
C LEU A 187 -15.12 0.51 5.85
N ARG A 188 -15.87 -0.36 6.55
CA ARG A 188 -17.34 -0.33 6.51
C ARG A 188 -17.91 0.98 7.03
N GLU A 189 -17.38 1.51 8.13
CA GLU A 189 -17.77 2.84 8.62
C GLU A 189 -17.50 3.93 7.58
N ARG A 190 -16.34 3.87 6.92
CA ARG A 190 -15.96 4.82 5.87
C ARG A 190 -16.87 4.73 4.65
N ILE A 191 -17.17 3.51 4.21
CA ILE A 191 -18.10 3.24 3.11
C ILE A 191 -19.51 3.73 3.47
N GLN A 192 -19.97 3.47 4.69
CA GLN A 192 -21.28 3.95 5.16
C GLN A 192 -21.36 5.48 5.15
N ALA A 193 -20.27 6.17 5.53
CA ALA A 193 -20.24 7.63 5.57
C ALA A 193 -20.18 8.26 4.16
N THR A 194 -19.46 7.65 3.22
CA THR A 194 -19.18 8.23 1.90
C THR A 194 -20.01 7.64 0.75
N GLY A 195 -20.53 6.41 0.92
CA GLY A 195 -21.18 5.66 -0.15
C GLY A 195 -20.21 5.15 -1.22
N LEU A 196 -18.89 5.23 -1.00
CA LEU A 196 -17.88 4.87 -1.99
C LEU A 196 -17.32 3.46 -1.73
N PRO A 197 -17.21 2.61 -2.77
CA PRO A 197 -16.45 1.38 -2.67
C PRO A 197 -14.95 1.69 -2.50
N VAL A 198 -14.20 0.77 -1.91
CA VAL A 198 -12.79 1.00 -1.54
C VAL A 198 -11.91 -0.14 -2.02
N LEU A 199 -10.77 0.19 -2.63
CA LEU A 199 -9.64 -0.70 -2.84
C LEU A 199 -8.55 -0.37 -1.81
N TYR A 200 -8.14 -1.36 -1.03
CA TYR A 200 -7.16 -1.24 0.06
C TYR A 200 -5.88 -2.01 -0.32
N ALA A 201 -4.86 -1.29 -0.80
CA ALA A 201 -3.53 -1.84 -1.10
C ALA A 201 -2.66 -1.78 0.15
N ASN A 202 -2.23 -2.92 0.67
CA ASN A 202 -1.39 -2.98 1.86
C ASN A 202 0.00 -3.53 1.54
N LEU A 203 1.02 -3.02 2.24
CA LEU A 203 2.38 -3.52 2.18
C LEU A 203 2.44 -4.97 2.72
N VAL A 204 3.36 -5.76 2.21
CA VAL A 204 3.73 -7.08 2.75
C VAL A 204 5.22 -7.12 3.02
N GLY A 205 5.65 -7.87 4.03
CA GLY A 205 7.06 -8.08 4.34
C GLY A 205 7.41 -7.79 5.80
N GLY A 206 8.63 -8.16 6.19
CA GLY A 206 9.25 -7.80 7.47
C GLY A 206 10.18 -6.60 7.30
N GLN A 207 10.17 -5.69 8.26
CA GLN A 207 11.09 -4.55 8.33
C GLN A 207 11.36 -4.23 9.81
N ASP A 208 12.62 -4.43 10.23
CA ASP A 208 13.03 -4.32 11.62
C ASP A 208 12.08 -5.11 12.54
N GLU A 209 11.47 -4.51 13.53
CA GLU A 209 10.51 -5.17 14.44
C GLU A 209 9.08 -5.27 13.87
N LEU A 210 8.81 -4.72 12.68
CA LEU A 210 7.48 -4.71 12.09
C LEU A 210 7.31 -5.83 11.06
N VAL A 211 6.12 -6.40 11.04
CA VAL A 211 5.68 -7.30 9.97
C VAL A 211 4.43 -6.71 9.33
N PHE A 212 4.39 -6.68 8.02
CA PHE A 212 3.23 -6.30 7.21
C PHE A 212 2.66 -7.56 6.57
N ASP A 213 1.41 -7.83 6.86
CA ASP A 213 0.76 -9.08 6.43
C ASP A 213 0.21 -9.02 5.00
N GLY A 214 0.24 -7.86 4.36
CA GLY A 214 -0.45 -7.68 3.10
C GLY A 214 -1.96 -7.76 3.28
N ALA A 215 -2.57 -8.87 2.91
CA ALA A 215 -4.02 -9.06 2.99
C ALA A 215 -4.81 -7.92 2.34
N SER A 216 -4.28 -7.34 1.27
CA SER A 216 -4.95 -6.30 0.49
C SER A 216 -6.32 -6.75 0.04
N PHE A 217 -7.29 -5.84 -0.03
CA PHE A 217 -8.68 -6.21 -0.31
C PHE A 217 -9.48 -5.12 -1.01
N ALA A 218 -10.67 -5.47 -1.47
CA ALA A 218 -11.65 -4.52 -1.99
C ALA A 218 -13.03 -4.77 -1.37
N MET A 219 -13.75 -3.71 -1.08
CA MET A 219 -15.13 -3.73 -0.56
C MET A 219 -16.05 -2.90 -1.44
N ASP A 220 -17.24 -3.42 -1.69
CA ASP A 220 -18.31 -2.73 -2.42
C ASP A 220 -19.00 -1.64 -1.57
N ARG A 221 -19.99 -0.95 -2.16
CA ARG A 221 -20.74 0.13 -1.51
C ARG A 221 -21.52 -0.31 -0.27
N GLU A 222 -21.84 -1.58 -0.17
CA GLU A 222 -22.51 -2.20 0.98
C GLU A 222 -21.52 -2.71 2.04
N GLY A 223 -20.21 -2.51 1.84
CA GLY A 223 -19.17 -2.99 2.76
C GLY A 223 -18.93 -4.49 2.72
N ARG A 224 -19.36 -5.17 1.63
CA ARG A 224 -19.10 -6.59 1.41
C ARG A 224 -17.74 -6.76 0.76
N LEU A 225 -16.99 -7.74 1.23
CA LEU A 225 -15.69 -8.11 0.66
C LEU A 225 -15.88 -8.70 -0.73
N THR A 226 -15.27 -8.07 -1.75
CA THR A 226 -15.31 -8.55 -3.14
C THR A 226 -14.02 -9.25 -3.54
N HIS A 227 -12.88 -8.81 -3.01
CA HIS A 227 -11.55 -9.37 -3.26
C HIS A 227 -10.75 -9.40 -1.97
N GLN A 228 -9.91 -10.43 -1.82
CA GLN A 228 -8.95 -10.55 -0.72
C GLN A 228 -7.70 -11.24 -1.27
N LEU A 229 -6.55 -10.58 -1.15
CA LEU A 229 -5.26 -11.16 -1.48
C LEU A 229 -4.74 -12.02 -0.31
N PRO A 230 -3.84 -12.97 -0.56
CA PRO A 230 -3.27 -13.80 0.50
C PRO A 230 -2.45 -12.97 1.47
N GLN A 231 -2.35 -13.44 2.72
CA GLN A 231 -1.44 -12.87 3.72
C GLN A 231 0.00 -13.36 3.49
N PHE A 232 0.97 -12.59 3.97
CA PHE A 232 2.40 -12.90 4.09
C PHE A 232 3.12 -13.24 2.77
N SER A 233 2.56 -12.87 1.63
CA SER A 233 3.17 -13.07 0.32
C SER A 233 2.84 -11.93 -0.64
N GLU A 234 3.75 -11.65 -1.58
CA GLU A 234 3.46 -10.73 -2.67
C GLU A 234 2.35 -11.29 -3.57
N ALA A 235 1.47 -10.40 -4.00
CA ALA A 235 0.33 -10.78 -4.84
C ALA A 235 -0.14 -9.63 -5.73
N LEU A 236 -0.85 -9.97 -6.81
CA LEU A 236 -1.49 -9.04 -7.73
C LEU A 236 -2.90 -9.56 -8.02
N ALA A 237 -3.91 -8.74 -7.81
CA ALA A 237 -5.29 -9.05 -8.19
C ALA A 237 -5.86 -7.97 -9.12
N ILE A 238 -6.67 -8.38 -10.08
CA ILE A 238 -7.41 -7.46 -10.94
C ILE A 238 -8.82 -7.29 -10.39
N VAL A 239 -9.18 -6.06 -10.06
CA VAL A 239 -10.49 -5.66 -9.58
C VAL A 239 -11.22 -4.93 -10.70
N GLU A 240 -12.42 -5.36 -11.04
CA GLU A 240 -13.24 -4.74 -12.08
C GLU A 240 -14.31 -3.84 -11.45
N TYR A 241 -14.35 -2.58 -11.92
CA TYR A 241 -15.39 -1.60 -11.56
C TYR A 241 -16.22 -1.26 -12.80
N ALA A 242 -17.52 -1.49 -12.71
CA ALA A 242 -18.43 -1.24 -13.82
C ALA A 242 -19.82 -0.84 -13.32
N GLY A 243 -20.41 0.19 -13.90
CA GLY A 243 -21.77 0.63 -13.57
C GLY A 243 -21.93 1.12 -12.12
N GLY A 244 -20.88 1.62 -11.51
CA GLY A 244 -20.88 2.06 -10.10
C GLY A 244 -20.55 0.97 -9.09
N GLU A 245 -20.26 -0.26 -9.52
CA GLU A 245 -20.10 -1.43 -8.65
C GLU A 245 -18.78 -2.16 -8.87
N LEU A 246 -18.22 -2.73 -7.80
CA LEU A 246 -17.13 -3.70 -7.87
C LEU A 246 -17.70 -5.09 -8.19
N ARG A 247 -17.14 -5.75 -9.20
CA ARG A 247 -17.48 -7.13 -9.48
C ARG A 247 -16.87 -8.06 -8.46
N ALA A 248 -17.59 -9.15 -8.16
CA ALA A 248 -17.06 -10.21 -7.28
C ALA A 248 -15.84 -10.88 -7.90
N GLY A 249 -14.82 -11.13 -7.08
CA GLY A 249 -13.57 -11.76 -7.47
C GLY A 249 -13.10 -12.80 -6.46
N ALA A 250 -11.82 -13.09 -6.47
CA ALA A 250 -11.24 -14.09 -5.57
C ALA A 250 -11.06 -13.52 -4.16
N VAL A 251 -11.48 -14.28 -3.17
CA VAL A 251 -11.27 -14.03 -1.75
C VAL A 251 -10.38 -15.14 -1.20
N ALA A 252 -9.16 -14.79 -0.78
CA ALA A 252 -8.24 -15.73 -0.17
C ALA A 252 -8.86 -16.29 1.14
N PRO A 253 -8.69 -17.60 1.42
CA PRO A 253 -9.22 -18.19 2.64
C PRO A 253 -8.57 -17.59 3.88
N SER A 254 -9.36 -17.43 4.96
CA SER A 254 -8.83 -17.05 6.27
C SER A 254 -7.97 -18.17 6.84
N ARG A 255 -6.94 -17.78 7.61
CA ARG A 255 -6.07 -18.70 8.36
C ARG A 255 -6.55 -18.82 9.81
N THR A 256 -6.07 -19.86 10.53
CA THR A 256 -6.19 -19.85 11.99
C THR A 256 -5.23 -18.85 12.60
N LEU A 257 -5.49 -18.37 13.79
CA LEU A 257 -4.63 -17.40 14.48
C LEU A 257 -3.20 -17.92 14.65
N GLU A 258 -3.04 -19.20 14.98
CA GLU A 258 -1.73 -19.84 15.14
C GLU A 258 -0.95 -19.84 13.82
N ALA A 259 -1.63 -20.14 12.72
CA ALA A 259 -1.01 -20.12 11.40
C ALA A 259 -0.60 -18.70 10.98
N GLU A 260 -1.42 -17.69 11.28
CA GLU A 260 -1.08 -16.28 11.02
C GLU A 260 0.16 -15.85 11.82
N VAL A 261 0.20 -16.15 13.13
CA VAL A 261 1.33 -15.79 13.99
C VAL A 261 2.61 -16.49 13.52
N TYR A 262 2.53 -17.78 13.20
CA TYR A 262 3.69 -18.55 12.71
C TYR A 262 4.23 -17.95 11.39
N GLU A 263 3.36 -17.68 10.42
CA GLU A 263 3.76 -17.10 9.13
C GLU A 263 4.34 -15.69 9.29
N ALA A 264 3.78 -14.90 10.22
CA ALA A 264 4.32 -13.57 10.53
C ALA A 264 5.75 -13.65 11.06
N LEU A 265 6.02 -14.58 11.99
CA LEU A 265 7.37 -14.81 12.54
C LEU A 265 8.34 -15.28 11.47
N VAL A 266 7.93 -16.23 10.62
CA VAL A 266 8.75 -16.73 9.50
C VAL A 266 9.08 -15.60 8.52
N LEU A 267 8.07 -14.79 8.16
CA LEU A 267 8.26 -13.65 7.25
C LEU A 267 9.22 -12.60 7.86
N GLY A 268 9.05 -12.27 9.14
CA GLY A 268 9.89 -11.30 9.84
C GLY A 268 11.36 -11.74 9.84
N VAL A 269 11.65 -12.97 10.25
CA VAL A 269 13.03 -13.51 10.28
C VAL A 269 13.62 -13.60 8.87
N ARG A 270 12.88 -14.14 7.91
CA ARG A 270 13.33 -14.28 6.52
C ARG A 270 13.71 -12.93 5.91
N ASP A 271 12.85 -11.94 6.07
CA ASP A 271 13.06 -10.62 5.47
C ASP A 271 14.16 -9.86 6.20
N TYR A 272 14.25 -9.97 7.52
CA TYR A 272 15.37 -9.39 8.27
C TYR A 272 16.72 -9.92 7.77
N LEU A 273 16.87 -11.22 7.62
CA LEU A 273 18.09 -11.81 7.08
C LEU A 273 18.33 -11.39 5.63
N GLY A 274 17.32 -11.53 4.78
CA GLY A 274 17.44 -11.30 3.34
C GLY A 274 17.70 -9.84 2.99
N LYS A 275 16.94 -8.91 3.55
CA LYS A 275 17.05 -7.46 3.28
C LYS A 275 18.37 -6.87 3.79
N ASN A 276 18.95 -7.44 4.86
CA ASN A 276 20.26 -7.04 5.40
C ASN A 276 21.43 -7.80 4.77
N GLY A 277 21.18 -8.74 3.85
CA GLY A 277 22.23 -9.49 3.17
C GLY A 277 22.98 -10.48 4.06
N PHE A 278 22.37 -10.93 5.15
CA PHE A 278 22.97 -11.97 5.99
C PHE A 278 22.96 -13.32 5.27
N PRO A 279 24.08 -14.07 5.27
CA PRO A 279 24.17 -15.38 4.62
C PRO A 279 23.38 -16.47 5.34
N GLY A 280 22.93 -16.21 6.57
CA GLY A 280 22.20 -17.15 7.42
C GLY A 280 22.17 -16.70 8.88
N ALA A 281 21.64 -17.55 9.74
CA ALA A 281 21.58 -17.34 11.17
C ALA A 281 22.22 -18.52 11.92
N ILE A 282 22.75 -18.29 13.13
CA ILE A 282 23.23 -19.31 14.04
C ILE A 282 22.23 -19.40 15.19
N ILE A 283 21.75 -20.61 15.46
CA ILE A 283 20.84 -20.88 16.57
C ILE A 283 21.46 -21.80 17.60
N GLY A 284 21.31 -21.46 18.87
CA GLY A 284 21.64 -22.34 20.00
C GLY A 284 20.51 -23.33 20.26
N LEU A 285 20.60 -24.53 19.66
CA LEU A 285 19.57 -25.55 19.81
C LEU A 285 19.70 -26.23 21.17
N SER A 286 18.89 -25.84 22.15
CA SER A 286 18.91 -26.36 23.52
C SER A 286 18.24 -27.74 23.67
N GLY A 287 17.50 -28.21 22.66
CA GLY A 287 16.66 -29.42 22.73
C GLY A 287 15.25 -29.17 23.32
N GLY A 288 14.96 -27.94 23.75
CA GLY A 288 13.62 -27.52 24.18
C GLY A 288 12.74 -27.16 23.01
N ILE A 289 11.41 -27.07 23.27
CA ILE A 289 10.40 -26.81 22.25
C ILE A 289 10.58 -25.44 21.57
N ASP A 290 10.97 -24.42 22.30
CA ASP A 290 11.14 -23.06 21.78
C ASP A 290 12.25 -23.00 20.73
N SER A 291 13.42 -23.57 21.02
CA SER A 291 14.53 -23.60 20.07
C SER A 291 14.23 -24.50 18.85
N ALA A 292 13.46 -25.58 19.05
CA ALA A 292 13.03 -26.46 17.97
C ALA A 292 12.02 -25.77 17.05
N LEU A 293 11.11 -24.95 17.60
CA LEU A 293 10.14 -24.17 16.82
C LEU A 293 10.81 -23.03 16.04
N THR A 294 11.87 -22.44 16.61
CA THR A 294 12.62 -21.35 15.96
C THR A 294 13.45 -21.85 14.77
N LEU A 295 13.89 -23.11 14.77
CA LEU A 295 14.65 -23.74 13.69
C LEU A 295 13.79 -24.00 12.46
#